data_f2d975e5cac1c7a3f3861418fae717ef
#
_entry.id   f2d975e5cac1c7a3f3861418fae717ef
#
_cell.length_a   1.000
_cell.length_b   1.000
_cell.length_c   1.000
_cell.angle_alpha   90.00
_cell.angle_beta   90.00
_cell.angle_gamma   90.00
#
_symmetry.space_group_name_H-M   'P 1'
#
loop_
_entity.id
_entity.type
_entity.pdbx_description
1 polymer ?
#
loop_
_entity_poly.entity_id
_entity_poly.type
_entity_poly.pdbx_seq_one_letter_code
_entity_poly.pdbx_strand_id
1 'polypeptide(L)'
;VTIESFPQDSYNDSVTAAALAGNLPDILDVDGPIMPNWAWSGYMQPLKIDESKIATFLPGTKGVWNDTLYSVGLWDAAVALYARKSTLDELGLRVPTLDEPWTGEEFMDALDKAKASGKYEYALDLGMNDQGEWYPYAFSPFLQSFGGDIVDRSTYASAEGALNGDEALAFGEWWQKLFAEGYAPGTSESPAD
;
A
#
# COMPACT_ATOMS: atom_id res chain seq x y z
N VAL A 1 16.82 -5.56 27.92
CA VAL A 1 15.85 -5.81 26.86
C VAL A 1 16.36 -7.00 26.05
N THR A 2 15.53 -8.01 25.87
CA THR A 2 15.80 -9.12 24.95
C THR A 2 15.02 -8.85 23.68
N ILE A 3 15.67 -9.00 22.54
CA ILE A 3 15.04 -8.81 21.22
C ILE A 3 14.88 -10.19 20.59
N GLU A 4 13.67 -10.50 20.15
CA GLU A 4 13.36 -11.66 19.33
C GLU A 4 13.02 -11.18 17.92
N SER A 5 13.68 -11.75 16.92
CA SER A 5 13.48 -11.37 15.52
C SER A 5 12.86 -12.54 14.77
N PHE A 6 11.88 -12.24 13.93
CA PHE A 6 11.20 -13.20 13.07
C PHE A 6 11.32 -12.75 11.62
N PRO A 7 11.27 -13.67 10.64
CA PRO A 7 11.08 -13.29 9.25
C PRO A 7 9.75 -12.53 9.07
N GLN A 8 9.75 -11.50 8.23
CA GLN A 8 8.57 -10.65 8.01
C GLN A 8 7.35 -11.47 7.62
N ASP A 9 7.48 -12.40 6.68
CA ASP A 9 6.38 -13.22 6.16
C ASP A 9 5.68 -14.07 7.22
N SER A 10 6.34 -14.38 8.34
CA SER A 10 5.80 -15.20 9.44
C SER A 10 5.57 -14.41 10.73
N TYR A 11 5.87 -13.11 10.74
CA TYR A 11 5.81 -12.30 11.96
C TYR A 11 4.38 -12.22 12.53
N ASN A 12 3.42 -11.85 11.71
CA ASN A 12 2.02 -11.70 12.13
C ASN A 12 1.42 -13.00 12.67
N ASP A 13 1.74 -14.13 12.02
CA ASP A 13 1.32 -15.45 12.49
C ASP A 13 1.98 -15.82 13.82
N SER A 14 3.26 -15.50 13.98
CA SER A 14 4.01 -15.74 15.22
C SER A 14 3.45 -14.94 16.39
N VAL A 15 3.11 -13.66 16.17
CA VAL A 15 2.45 -12.82 17.18
C VAL A 15 1.07 -13.37 17.55
N THR A 16 0.29 -13.78 16.55
CA THR A 16 -1.04 -14.38 16.78
C THR A 16 -0.93 -15.66 17.59
N ALA A 17 0.02 -16.54 17.27
CA ALA A 17 0.26 -17.76 18.04
C ALA A 17 0.71 -17.46 19.47
N ALA A 18 1.59 -16.49 19.68
CA ALA A 18 2.03 -16.05 21.01
C ALA A 18 0.86 -15.47 21.82
N ALA A 19 -0.02 -14.70 21.19
CA ALA A 19 -1.22 -14.14 21.83
C ALA A 19 -2.16 -15.25 22.31
N LEU A 20 -2.43 -16.24 21.48
CA LEU A 20 -3.27 -17.39 21.83
C LEU A 20 -2.66 -18.24 22.97
N ALA A 21 -1.34 -18.30 23.02
CA ALA A 21 -0.62 -18.99 24.11
C ALA A 21 -0.48 -18.14 25.39
N GLY A 22 -0.92 -16.89 25.40
CA GLY A 22 -0.75 -15.97 26.53
C GLY A 22 0.71 -15.57 26.78
N ASN A 23 1.54 -15.58 25.74
CA ASN A 23 2.99 -15.36 25.82
C ASN A 23 3.44 -14.24 24.87
N LEU A 24 2.70 -13.15 24.84
CA LEU A 24 3.11 -11.96 24.11
C LEU A 24 4.31 -11.27 24.77
N PRO A 25 5.22 -10.67 24.00
CA PRO A 25 6.30 -9.84 24.54
C PRO A 25 5.76 -8.53 25.15
N ASP A 26 6.60 -7.83 25.90
CA ASP A 26 6.26 -6.53 26.50
C ASP A 26 6.08 -5.43 25.44
N ILE A 27 6.78 -5.53 24.32
CA ILE A 27 6.75 -4.56 23.20
C ILE A 27 6.65 -5.36 21.91
N LEU A 28 5.70 -4.96 21.06
CA LEU A 28 5.53 -5.48 19.71
C LEU A 28 5.94 -4.42 18.68
N ASP A 29 6.61 -4.85 17.63
CA ASP A 29 6.64 -4.11 16.37
C ASP A 29 5.32 -4.38 15.64
N VAL A 30 4.74 -3.37 14.98
CA VAL A 30 3.44 -3.51 14.33
C VAL A 30 3.32 -2.62 13.12
N ASP A 31 2.90 -3.22 12.00
CA ASP A 31 2.50 -2.48 10.83
C ASP A 31 1.16 -1.76 11.05
N GLY A 32 1.07 -0.53 10.50
CA GLY A 32 -0.12 0.30 10.62
C GLY A 32 -1.43 -0.40 10.25
N PRO A 33 -1.50 -1.14 9.13
CA PRO A 33 -2.71 -1.86 8.71
C PRO A 33 -3.18 -2.95 9.68
N ILE A 34 -2.25 -3.60 10.38
CA ILE A 34 -2.55 -4.69 11.33
C ILE A 34 -2.93 -4.15 12.71
N MET A 35 -2.43 -2.98 13.09
CA MET A 35 -2.60 -2.41 14.42
C MET A 35 -4.06 -2.39 14.91
N PRO A 36 -5.06 -1.95 14.11
CA PRO A 36 -6.45 -1.94 14.56
C PRO A 36 -6.97 -3.33 14.95
N ASN A 37 -6.58 -4.36 14.20
CA ASN A 37 -6.96 -5.75 14.49
C ASN A 37 -6.38 -6.23 15.82
N TRP A 38 -5.09 -5.97 16.06
CA TRP A 38 -4.44 -6.36 17.30
C TRP A 38 -4.93 -5.56 18.52
N ALA A 39 -5.26 -4.28 18.33
CA ALA A 39 -5.90 -3.47 19.37
C ALA A 39 -7.29 -4.04 19.72
N TRP A 40 -8.12 -4.32 18.72
CA TRP A 40 -9.45 -4.92 18.90
C TRP A 40 -9.39 -6.31 19.53
N SER A 41 -8.41 -7.12 19.16
CA SER A 41 -8.20 -8.48 19.70
C SER A 41 -7.61 -8.48 21.13
N GLY A 42 -7.23 -7.31 21.64
CA GLY A 42 -6.65 -7.20 22.99
C GLY A 42 -5.18 -7.63 23.08
N TYR A 43 -4.49 -7.76 21.95
CA TYR A 43 -3.05 -8.08 21.92
C TYR A 43 -2.20 -6.86 22.33
N MET A 44 -2.72 -5.68 22.14
CA MET A 44 -2.06 -4.40 22.46
C MET A 44 -2.79 -3.70 23.60
N GLN A 45 -2.02 -2.95 24.40
CA GLN A 45 -2.56 -2.09 25.44
C GLN A 45 -2.48 -0.61 25.01
N PRO A 46 -3.44 0.23 25.41
CA PRO A 46 -3.35 1.66 25.18
C PRO A 46 -2.04 2.26 25.68
N LEU A 47 -1.40 3.07 24.84
CA LEU A 47 -0.19 3.77 25.22
C LEU A 47 -0.52 5.02 26.07
N LYS A 48 0.16 5.15 27.20
CA LYS A 48 0.07 6.32 28.09
C LYS A 48 1.25 7.25 27.82
N ILE A 49 1.25 7.89 26.66
CA ILE A 49 2.28 8.85 26.26
C ILE A 49 1.71 10.26 26.35
N ASP A 50 2.48 11.19 26.94
CA ASP A 50 2.14 12.60 26.93
C ASP A 50 2.06 13.09 25.47
N GLU A 51 0.93 13.67 25.11
CA GLU A 51 0.66 14.12 23.74
C GLU A 51 1.70 15.15 23.25
N SER A 52 2.26 15.96 24.16
CA SER A 52 3.34 16.89 23.83
C SER A 52 4.58 16.23 23.25
N LYS A 53 4.82 14.94 23.59
CA LYS A 53 5.97 14.18 23.09
C LYS A 53 5.78 13.67 21.67
N ILE A 54 4.55 13.53 21.22
CA ILE A 54 4.17 13.04 19.89
C ILE A 54 3.48 14.10 19.04
N ALA A 55 3.42 15.36 19.52
CA ALA A 55 2.74 16.46 18.83
C ALA A 55 3.31 16.73 17.42
N THR A 56 4.61 16.50 17.23
CA THR A 56 5.31 16.69 15.94
C THR A 56 5.34 15.45 15.06
N PHE A 57 4.79 14.33 15.52
CA PHE A 57 4.75 13.11 14.71
C PHE A 57 3.75 13.25 13.58
N LEU A 58 4.07 12.68 12.44
CA LEU A 58 3.15 12.62 11.30
C LEU A 58 1.87 11.88 11.71
N PRO A 59 0.70 12.29 11.20
CA PRO A 59 -0.56 11.61 11.53
C PRO A 59 -0.52 10.10 11.27
N GLY A 60 0.05 9.66 10.12
CA GLY A 60 0.17 8.26 9.74
C GLY A 60 1.05 7.41 10.67
N THR A 61 1.92 8.04 11.47
CA THR A 61 2.76 7.32 12.44
C THR A 61 2.12 7.19 13.83
N LYS A 62 0.89 7.67 14.01
CA LYS A 62 0.13 7.52 15.24
C LYS A 62 -0.95 6.46 15.05
N GLY A 63 -0.74 5.28 15.59
CA GLY A 63 -1.71 4.20 15.52
C GLY A 63 -2.84 4.42 16.52
N VAL A 64 -3.94 4.96 16.02
CA VAL A 64 -5.15 5.25 16.82
C VAL A 64 -6.27 4.31 16.38
N TRP A 65 -6.89 3.64 17.33
CA TRP A 65 -8.09 2.85 17.12
C TRP A 65 -9.14 3.22 18.19
N ASN A 66 -10.35 3.50 17.76
CA ASN A 66 -11.45 3.92 18.61
C ASN A 66 -11.04 5.03 19.59
N ASP A 67 -10.51 6.15 19.04
CA ASP A 67 -10.02 7.33 19.73
C ASP A 67 -8.91 7.08 20.79
N THR A 68 -8.27 5.92 20.72
CA THR A 68 -7.24 5.52 21.67
C THR A 68 -5.92 5.20 20.96
N LEU A 69 -4.81 5.73 21.46
CA LEU A 69 -3.47 5.50 20.91
C LEU A 69 -2.93 4.13 21.35
N TYR A 70 -2.53 3.30 20.39
CA TYR A 70 -1.96 1.98 20.64
C TYR A 70 -0.52 1.83 20.14
N SER A 71 -0.14 2.58 19.11
CA SER A 71 1.22 2.53 18.59
C SER A 71 1.74 3.89 18.19
N VAL A 72 3.08 4.01 18.12
CA VAL A 72 3.79 5.16 17.55
C VAL A 72 4.87 4.64 16.61
N GLY A 73 4.88 5.11 15.38
CA GLY A 73 5.82 4.69 14.36
C GLY A 73 7.05 5.58 14.29
N LEU A 74 8.17 5.01 13.85
CA LEU A 74 9.41 5.73 13.60
C LEU A 74 9.41 6.41 12.24
N TRP A 75 8.68 5.88 11.27
CA TRP A 75 8.54 6.40 9.91
C TRP A 75 7.15 6.12 9.38
N ASP A 76 6.81 6.82 8.32
CA ASP A 76 5.68 6.54 7.44
C ASP A 76 6.23 6.20 6.06
N ALA A 77 5.51 5.42 5.29
CA ALA A 77 5.91 5.01 3.96
C ALA A 77 4.79 5.29 2.95
N ALA A 78 5.18 5.64 1.74
CA ALA A 78 4.26 5.84 0.64
C ALA A 78 4.75 5.08 -0.59
N VAL A 79 3.84 4.52 -1.35
CA VAL A 79 4.14 3.98 -2.67
C VAL A 79 4.16 5.09 -3.71
N ALA A 80 5.02 4.93 -4.70
CA ALA A 80 5.10 5.83 -5.84
C ALA A 80 5.51 5.05 -7.09
N LEU A 81 5.20 5.58 -8.25
CA LEU A 81 5.73 5.09 -9.50
C LEU A 81 7.16 5.59 -9.68
N TYR A 82 8.05 4.70 -10.05
CA TYR A 82 9.45 5.01 -10.31
C TYR A 82 9.75 4.84 -11.79
N ALA A 83 10.49 5.79 -12.34
CA ALA A 83 11.03 5.71 -13.69
C ALA A 83 12.42 6.33 -13.75
N ARG A 84 13.29 5.79 -14.59
CA ARG A 84 14.58 6.43 -14.86
C ARG A 84 14.34 7.69 -15.68
N LYS A 85 14.86 8.84 -15.22
CA LYS A 85 14.73 10.11 -15.96
C LYS A 85 15.23 9.99 -17.39
N SER A 86 16.32 9.27 -17.62
CA SER A 86 16.84 9.03 -18.96
C SER A 86 15.85 8.32 -19.88
N THR A 87 15.05 7.40 -19.32
CA THR A 87 13.97 6.72 -20.07
C THR A 87 12.85 7.69 -20.43
N LEU A 88 12.45 8.54 -19.49
CA LEU A 88 11.42 9.56 -19.77
C LEU A 88 11.88 10.52 -20.85
N ASP A 89 13.12 11.01 -20.76
CA ASP A 89 13.72 11.91 -21.76
C ASP A 89 13.77 11.23 -23.15
N GLU A 90 14.18 9.97 -23.21
CA GLU A 90 14.29 9.21 -24.46
C GLU A 90 12.92 8.96 -25.12
N LEU A 91 11.90 8.70 -24.32
CA LEU A 91 10.53 8.46 -24.80
C LEU A 91 9.77 9.77 -25.04
N GLY A 92 10.39 10.92 -24.81
CA GLY A 92 9.76 12.22 -24.97
C GLY A 92 8.61 12.47 -23.97
N LEU A 93 8.75 11.95 -22.76
CA LEU A 93 7.78 12.09 -21.68
C LEU A 93 8.20 13.20 -20.72
N ARG A 94 7.24 14.00 -20.28
CA ARG A 94 7.52 14.97 -19.21
C ARG A 94 7.73 14.27 -17.88
N VAL A 95 8.53 14.85 -17.00
CA VAL A 95 8.61 14.42 -15.60
C VAL A 95 7.41 15.01 -14.86
N PRO A 96 6.55 14.20 -14.21
CA PRO A 96 5.46 14.74 -13.41
C PRO A 96 5.97 15.43 -12.14
N THR A 97 5.20 16.36 -11.63
CA THR A 97 5.46 17.04 -10.35
C THR A 97 4.26 16.91 -9.42
N LEU A 98 4.40 17.33 -8.17
CA LEU A 98 3.27 17.36 -7.24
C LEU A 98 2.15 18.30 -7.69
N ASP A 99 2.52 19.43 -8.32
CA ASP A 99 1.55 20.41 -8.81
C ASP A 99 0.97 20.03 -10.18
N GLU A 100 1.71 19.23 -10.95
CA GLU A 100 1.33 18.75 -12.28
C GLU A 100 1.57 17.24 -12.40
N PRO A 101 0.77 16.42 -11.71
CA PRO A 101 0.85 14.97 -11.84
C PRO A 101 0.50 14.53 -13.26
N TRP A 102 0.88 13.32 -13.65
CA TRP A 102 0.36 12.75 -14.88
C TRP A 102 -1.13 12.49 -14.77
N THR A 103 -1.84 12.76 -15.85
CA THR A 103 -3.20 12.26 -16.03
C THR A 103 -3.19 10.75 -16.34
N GLY A 104 -4.34 10.09 -16.23
CA GLY A 104 -4.47 8.68 -16.64
C GLY A 104 -4.12 8.47 -18.13
N GLU A 105 -4.44 9.45 -19.00
CA GLU A 105 -4.08 9.41 -20.43
C GLU A 105 -2.56 9.51 -20.63
N GLU A 106 -1.88 10.40 -19.90
CA GLU A 106 -0.43 10.53 -19.97
C GLU A 106 0.27 9.28 -19.43
N PHE A 107 -0.28 8.65 -18.39
CA PHE A 107 0.24 7.39 -17.87
C PHE A 107 0.13 6.27 -18.91
N MET A 108 -1.02 6.15 -19.59
CA MET A 108 -1.19 5.14 -20.64
C MET A 108 -0.30 5.44 -21.85
N ASP A 109 -0.14 6.70 -22.27
CA ASP A 109 0.82 7.08 -23.34
C ASP A 109 2.26 6.68 -22.97
N ALA A 110 2.63 6.84 -21.70
CA ALA A 110 3.95 6.41 -21.22
C ALA A 110 4.13 4.89 -21.34
N LEU A 111 3.12 4.10 -20.97
CA LEU A 111 3.15 2.64 -21.12
C LEU A 111 3.20 2.23 -22.60
N ASP A 112 2.41 2.87 -23.47
CA ASP A 112 2.43 2.63 -24.91
C ASP A 112 3.81 2.87 -25.53
N LYS A 113 4.43 4.00 -25.19
CA LYS A 113 5.77 4.34 -25.67
C LYS A 113 6.85 3.39 -25.14
N ALA A 114 6.78 3.04 -23.86
CA ALA A 114 7.71 2.08 -23.27
C ALA A 114 7.60 0.72 -23.97
N LYS A 115 6.40 0.20 -24.16
CA LYS A 115 6.13 -1.04 -24.85
C LYS A 115 6.58 -1.00 -26.32
N ALA A 116 6.25 0.07 -27.04
CA ALA A 116 6.63 0.26 -28.45
C ALA A 116 8.13 0.36 -28.66
N SER A 117 8.89 0.77 -27.62
CA SER A 117 10.35 0.85 -27.70
C SER A 117 11.02 -0.52 -27.89
N GLY A 118 10.35 -1.61 -27.49
CA GLY A 118 10.87 -2.97 -27.52
C GLY A 118 12.08 -3.21 -26.59
N LYS A 119 12.36 -2.29 -25.66
CA LYS A 119 13.50 -2.38 -24.74
C LYS A 119 13.19 -3.13 -23.46
N TYR A 120 11.92 -3.26 -23.13
CA TYR A 120 11.42 -3.85 -21.90
C TYR A 120 10.49 -5.01 -22.25
N GLU A 121 10.55 -6.07 -21.46
CA GLU A 121 9.60 -7.17 -21.55
C GLU A 121 8.19 -6.69 -21.22
N TYR A 122 8.08 -5.90 -20.14
CA TYR A 122 6.86 -5.22 -19.73
C TYR A 122 7.13 -3.73 -19.51
N ALA A 123 6.14 -2.91 -19.82
CA ALA A 123 6.22 -1.46 -19.62
C ALA A 123 6.04 -1.05 -18.15
N LEU A 124 5.44 -1.93 -17.34
CA LEU A 124 5.09 -1.68 -15.94
C LEU A 124 5.38 -2.92 -15.09
N ASP A 125 6.13 -2.72 -14.02
CA ASP A 125 6.24 -3.69 -12.94
C ASP A 125 5.33 -3.27 -11.79
N LEU A 126 4.46 -4.17 -11.37
CA LEU A 126 3.51 -3.98 -10.28
C LEU A 126 3.93 -4.69 -8.99
N GLY A 127 5.10 -5.36 -8.97
CA GLY A 127 5.53 -6.14 -7.82
C GLY A 127 4.55 -7.28 -7.49
N MET A 128 3.96 -7.94 -8.50
CA MET A 128 2.92 -8.95 -8.31
C MET A 128 3.39 -10.22 -7.60
N ASN A 129 4.70 -10.39 -7.42
CA ASN A 129 5.29 -11.48 -6.64
C ASN A 129 5.20 -11.25 -5.13
N ASP A 130 5.03 -10.01 -4.68
CA ASP A 130 4.75 -9.72 -3.28
C ASP A 130 3.29 -10.03 -2.97
N GLN A 131 3.03 -10.56 -1.77
CA GLN A 131 1.71 -11.04 -1.37
C GLN A 131 1.25 -10.36 -0.06
N GLY A 132 0.06 -10.73 0.39
CA GLY A 132 -0.49 -10.24 1.65
C GLY A 132 -0.83 -8.75 1.58
N GLU A 133 -0.21 -7.96 2.43
CA GLU A 133 -0.48 -6.52 2.55
C GLU A 133 -0.08 -5.70 1.32
N TRP A 134 0.81 -6.23 0.47
CA TRP A 134 1.25 -5.53 -0.73
C TRP A 134 0.08 -5.13 -1.63
N TYR A 135 -0.87 -6.02 -1.86
CA TYR A 135 -1.97 -5.74 -2.79
C TYR A 135 -2.85 -4.56 -2.36
N PRO A 136 -3.41 -4.50 -1.15
CA PRO A 136 -4.16 -3.32 -0.73
C PRO A 136 -3.27 -2.09 -0.59
N TYR A 137 -2.03 -2.22 -0.17
CA TYR A 137 -1.10 -1.10 0.01
C TYR A 137 -0.67 -0.49 -1.32
N ALA A 138 -0.22 -1.31 -2.29
CA ALA A 138 0.29 -0.83 -3.56
C ALA A 138 -0.80 -0.44 -4.55
N PHE A 139 -1.98 -1.10 -4.50
CA PHE A 139 -2.98 -0.97 -5.55
C PHE A 139 -4.19 -0.12 -5.16
N SER A 140 -4.46 0.08 -3.88
CA SER A 140 -5.51 1.00 -3.45
C SER A 140 -5.32 2.44 -3.96
N PRO A 141 -4.09 3.00 -4.10
CA PRO A 141 -3.92 4.30 -4.72
C PRO A 141 -4.43 4.39 -6.16
N PHE A 142 -4.31 3.31 -6.94
CA PHE A 142 -4.90 3.27 -8.28
C PHE A 142 -6.42 3.26 -8.21
N LEU A 143 -7.03 2.43 -7.37
CA LEU A 143 -8.49 2.44 -7.14
C LEU A 143 -8.98 3.83 -6.73
N GLN A 144 -8.27 4.47 -5.79
CA GLN A 144 -8.62 5.80 -5.31
C GLN A 144 -8.46 6.89 -6.39
N SER A 145 -7.53 6.72 -7.33
CA SER A 145 -7.39 7.65 -8.46
C SER A 145 -8.60 7.66 -9.41
N PHE A 146 -9.40 6.60 -9.40
CA PHE A 146 -10.68 6.51 -10.10
C PHE A 146 -11.86 7.03 -9.26
N GLY A 147 -11.65 7.33 -7.97
CA GLY A 147 -12.69 7.74 -7.04
C GLY A 147 -13.30 6.61 -6.21
N GLY A 148 -12.87 5.35 -6.43
CA GLY A 148 -13.25 4.21 -5.59
C GLY A 148 -12.44 4.15 -4.29
N ASP A 149 -12.82 3.24 -3.41
CA ASP A 149 -12.04 2.91 -2.20
C ASP A 149 -12.33 1.47 -1.77
N ILE A 150 -11.51 0.95 -0.85
CA ILE A 150 -11.72 -0.38 -0.28
C ILE A 150 -12.93 -0.38 0.67
N VAL A 151 -13.15 0.73 1.36
CA VAL A 151 -14.20 0.89 2.38
C VAL A 151 -14.68 2.34 2.43
N ASP A 152 -15.94 2.54 2.81
CA ASP A 152 -16.46 3.87 3.13
C ASP A 152 -15.68 4.48 4.30
N ARG A 153 -14.93 5.54 4.04
CA ARG A 153 -14.09 6.22 5.03
C ARG A 153 -14.85 7.02 6.08
N SER A 154 -16.14 7.24 5.87
CA SER A 154 -16.97 7.95 6.86
C SER A 154 -17.38 7.04 8.02
N THR A 155 -17.51 5.76 7.75
CA THR A 155 -18.00 4.78 8.74
C THR A 155 -17.01 3.66 9.04
N TYR A 156 -16.13 3.34 8.09
CA TYR A 156 -15.24 2.16 8.09
C TYR A 156 -15.99 0.83 8.30
N ALA A 157 -17.29 0.79 8.02
CA ALA A 157 -18.15 -0.34 8.31
C ALA A 157 -18.75 -1.01 7.07
N SER A 158 -18.61 -0.41 5.90
CA SER A 158 -19.18 -0.90 4.64
C SER A 158 -18.25 -0.68 3.47
N ALA A 159 -18.22 -1.62 2.54
CA ALA A 159 -17.61 -1.45 1.22
C ALA A 159 -18.65 -1.10 0.13
N GLU A 160 -19.95 -1.04 0.50
CA GLU A 160 -21.04 -0.74 -0.42
C GLU A 160 -20.88 0.67 -0.99
N GLY A 161 -20.90 0.76 -2.32
CA GLY A 161 -20.67 2.01 -3.07
C GLY A 161 -19.20 2.43 -3.17
N ALA A 162 -18.30 1.88 -2.34
CA ALA A 162 -16.88 2.19 -2.37
C ALA A 162 -16.10 1.22 -3.28
N LEU A 163 -16.26 -0.09 -3.03
CA LEU A 163 -15.54 -1.14 -3.77
C LEU A 163 -16.36 -1.75 -4.90
N ASN A 164 -17.66 -1.56 -4.90
CA ASN A 164 -18.61 -2.08 -5.90
C ASN A 164 -19.37 -0.97 -6.64
N GLY A 165 -18.94 0.28 -6.53
CA GLY A 165 -19.50 1.42 -7.28
C GLY A 165 -18.97 1.50 -8.71
N ASP A 166 -19.49 2.46 -9.47
CA ASP A 166 -19.12 2.68 -10.87
C ASP A 166 -17.62 3.04 -11.02
N GLU A 167 -17.07 3.76 -10.07
CA GLU A 167 -15.65 4.14 -10.01
C GLU A 167 -14.75 2.92 -9.83
N ALA A 168 -15.13 2.00 -8.95
CA ALA A 168 -14.40 0.75 -8.74
C ALA A 168 -14.52 -0.18 -9.96
N LEU A 169 -15.67 -0.17 -10.63
CA LEU A 169 -15.84 -0.91 -11.88
C LEU A 169 -14.94 -0.35 -12.98
N ALA A 170 -14.90 0.98 -13.15
CA ALA A 170 -14.02 1.64 -14.11
C ALA A 170 -12.52 1.34 -13.83
N PHE A 171 -12.13 1.33 -12.54
CA PHE A 171 -10.80 0.87 -12.16
C PHE A 171 -10.55 -0.58 -12.57
N GLY A 172 -11.50 -1.49 -12.32
CA GLY A 172 -11.38 -2.91 -12.66
C GLY A 172 -11.22 -3.15 -14.16
N GLU A 173 -11.95 -2.40 -15.00
CA GLU A 173 -11.83 -2.45 -16.46
C GLU A 173 -10.44 -1.97 -16.91
N TRP A 174 -9.97 -0.85 -16.37
CA TRP A 174 -8.65 -0.33 -16.64
C TRP A 174 -7.55 -1.29 -16.15
N TRP A 175 -7.71 -1.87 -14.97
CA TRP A 175 -6.77 -2.82 -14.39
C TRP A 175 -6.61 -4.07 -15.28
N GLN A 176 -7.72 -4.65 -15.73
CA GLN A 176 -7.70 -5.78 -16.67
C GLN A 176 -6.97 -5.44 -17.95
N LYS A 177 -7.12 -4.22 -18.46
CA LYS A 177 -6.46 -3.75 -19.68
C LYS A 177 -4.94 -3.79 -19.57
N LEU A 178 -4.36 -3.50 -18.40
CA LEU A 178 -2.91 -3.55 -18.19
C LEU A 178 -2.33 -4.93 -18.53
N PHE A 179 -3.04 -5.98 -18.18
CA PHE A 179 -2.63 -7.37 -18.45
C PHE A 179 -3.03 -7.83 -19.84
N ALA A 180 -4.26 -7.56 -20.23
CA ALA A 180 -4.78 -7.99 -21.54
C ALA A 180 -3.99 -7.40 -22.71
N GLU A 181 -3.53 -6.18 -22.57
CA GLU A 181 -2.69 -5.50 -23.55
C GLU A 181 -1.18 -5.69 -23.30
N GLY A 182 -0.79 -6.47 -22.28
CA GLY A 182 0.61 -6.83 -22.03
C GLY A 182 1.49 -5.65 -21.61
N TYR A 183 0.97 -4.74 -20.82
CA TYR A 183 1.77 -3.68 -20.18
C TYR A 183 2.46 -4.19 -18.92
N ALA A 184 1.81 -5.11 -18.21
CA ALA A 184 2.31 -5.73 -16.98
C ALA A 184 2.21 -7.27 -17.08
N PRO A 185 3.04 -8.02 -16.34
CA PRO A 185 2.96 -9.49 -16.32
C PRO A 185 1.63 -9.95 -15.73
N GLY A 186 0.99 -10.93 -16.36
CA GLY A 186 -0.28 -11.51 -15.90
C GLY A 186 -0.14 -12.54 -14.78
N THR A 187 1.06 -12.72 -14.26
CA THR A 187 1.40 -13.66 -13.18
C THR A 187 2.00 -12.91 -12.00
N SER A 188 2.16 -13.59 -10.88
CA SER A 188 2.84 -13.05 -9.70
C SER A 188 4.38 -13.03 -9.85
N GLU A 189 4.91 -13.13 -11.04
CA GLU A 189 6.35 -13.02 -11.30
C GLU A 189 6.70 -11.57 -11.65
N SER A 190 7.70 -11.02 -10.98
CA SER A 190 8.29 -9.74 -11.39
C SER A 190 9.04 -9.92 -12.70
N PRO A 191 9.00 -8.93 -13.60
CA PRO A 191 9.89 -8.89 -14.75
C PRO A 191 11.35 -9.00 -14.30
N ALA A 192 12.17 -9.67 -15.09
CA ALA A 192 13.61 -9.66 -14.86
C ALA A 192 14.15 -8.22 -15.05
N ASP A 193 15.01 -7.76 -14.13
CA ASP A 193 15.65 -6.45 -14.17
C ASP A 193 16.51 -6.23 -15.44
#